data_78af2e8b528cfb17345e479d21650f81
#
_entry.id   78af2e8b528cfb17345e479d21650f81
#
_cell.length_a   1.000
_cell.length_b   1.000
_cell.length_c   1.000
_cell.angle_alpha   90.00
_cell.angle_beta   90.00
_cell.angle_gamma   90.00
#
_symmetry.space_group_name_H-M   'P 1'
#
loop_
_entity.id
_entity.type
_entity.pdbx_description
1 polymer ?
#
loop_
_entity_poly.entity_id
_entity_poly.type
_entity_poly.pdbx_seq_one_letter_code
_entity_poly.pdbx_strand_id
1 'polypeptide(L)'
;MENDQYYFKSTHEMLNIFCEIPEAISNTNEVVNKIDAYKLKREVDLPSFNVPQPFTDSGDLNGLESQNKFLRHLCFEGAKKRYVEITQDIEERINFELKVIKKSGYPGYFLIVQDFINKAREIGVSVGPGRGSAAGSVVAYCIGITDIDPIQYDLLFERFLNPDRISLPDIDIDFDDEGRNKIIDWVVSKYGHENVAQIVTYGKMAAKSSIRDTARVLNLPLNEADRIAKLVPDLTSVSYTHLTLPTTPV
;
A
#
# COMPACT_ATOMS: atom_id res chain seq x y z
N MET A 1 16.34 -18.02 -18.91
CA MET A 1 16.89 -19.10 -18.09
C MET A 1 17.34 -20.18 -19.04
N GLU A 2 18.58 -20.59 -18.94
CA GLU A 2 19.22 -21.46 -19.94
C GLU A 2 19.03 -22.97 -19.71
N ASN A 3 18.32 -23.34 -18.62
CA ASN A 3 18.03 -24.75 -18.31
C ASN A 3 16.72 -24.90 -17.53
N ASP A 4 16.26 -26.13 -17.35
CA ASP A 4 15.02 -26.54 -16.69
C ASP A 4 15.18 -26.84 -15.19
N GLN A 5 16.30 -26.46 -14.55
CA GLN A 5 16.67 -26.84 -13.19
C GLN A 5 16.07 -25.93 -12.10
N TYR A 6 15.18 -24.99 -12.45
CA TYR A 6 14.59 -24.00 -11.54
C TYR A 6 13.24 -24.44 -10.97
N TYR A 7 13.09 -25.71 -10.60
CA TYR A 7 11.89 -26.25 -9.95
C TYR A 7 12.17 -26.63 -8.49
N PHE A 8 11.10 -26.87 -7.73
CA PHE A 8 11.21 -27.34 -6.34
C PHE A 8 11.63 -28.81 -6.32
N LYS A 9 12.89 -29.04 -6.00
CA LYS A 9 13.49 -30.38 -6.00
C LYS A 9 13.06 -31.19 -4.80
N SER A 10 12.93 -32.51 -4.99
CA SER A 10 12.70 -33.46 -3.90
C SER A 10 13.93 -33.58 -2.99
N THR A 11 13.72 -34.04 -1.78
CA THR A 11 14.81 -34.31 -0.82
C THR A 11 15.88 -35.25 -1.41
N HIS A 12 15.45 -36.25 -2.18
CA HIS A 12 16.37 -37.22 -2.81
C HIS A 12 17.26 -36.54 -3.87
N GLU A 13 16.67 -35.67 -4.71
CA GLU A 13 17.43 -34.90 -5.71
C GLU A 13 18.43 -33.95 -5.05
N MET A 14 18.02 -33.29 -3.96
CA MET A 14 18.90 -32.39 -3.20
C MET A 14 20.05 -33.20 -2.55
N LEU A 15 19.80 -34.36 -1.97
CA LEU A 15 20.84 -35.22 -1.42
C LEU A 15 21.85 -35.68 -2.48
N ASN A 16 21.39 -35.98 -3.69
CA ASN A 16 22.28 -36.34 -4.80
C ASN A 16 23.12 -35.15 -5.27
N ILE A 17 22.54 -33.94 -5.35
CA ILE A 17 23.27 -32.74 -5.78
C ILE A 17 24.37 -32.34 -4.77
N PHE A 18 24.10 -32.51 -3.49
CA PHE A 18 25.02 -32.17 -2.40
C PHE A 18 25.69 -33.38 -1.76
N CYS A 19 25.84 -34.48 -2.51
CA CYS A 19 26.42 -35.72 -1.98
C CYS A 19 27.88 -35.56 -1.47
N GLU A 20 28.62 -34.60 -2.02
CA GLU A 20 29.98 -34.27 -1.58
C GLU A 20 30.03 -33.37 -0.33
N ILE A 21 28.92 -32.75 0.02
CA ILE A 21 28.79 -31.83 1.17
C ILE A 21 27.48 -32.14 1.91
N PRO A 22 27.33 -33.29 2.55
CA PRO A 22 26.10 -33.70 3.21
C PRO A 22 25.67 -32.77 4.35
N GLU A 23 26.63 -32.04 4.94
CA GLU A 23 26.38 -31.03 5.96
C GLU A 23 25.53 -29.87 5.42
N ALA A 24 25.60 -29.57 4.12
CA ALA A 24 24.76 -28.54 3.51
C ALA A 24 23.26 -28.87 3.64
N ILE A 25 22.91 -30.14 3.58
CA ILE A 25 21.52 -30.61 3.77
C ILE A 25 21.16 -30.69 5.26
N SER A 26 22.03 -31.28 6.12
CA SER A 26 21.75 -31.39 7.55
C SER A 26 21.60 -30.05 8.24
N ASN A 27 22.39 -29.02 7.82
CA ASN A 27 22.34 -27.70 8.38
C ASN A 27 21.04 -26.94 8.03
N THR A 28 20.27 -27.38 7.05
CA THR A 28 18.92 -26.84 6.83
C THR A 28 18.02 -27.03 8.05
N ASN A 29 18.17 -28.16 8.77
CA ASN A 29 17.45 -28.41 10.01
C ASN A 29 17.92 -27.47 11.13
N GLU A 30 19.21 -27.13 11.18
CA GLU A 30 19.71 -26.15 12.14
C GLU A 30 19.07 -24.77 11.93
N VAL A 31 18.91 -24.34 10.66
CA VAL A 31 18.23 -23.08 10.35
C VAL A 31 16.76 -23.14 10.78
N VAL A 32 16.06 -24.24 10.46
CA VAL A 32 14.65 -24.40 10.85
C VAL A 32 14.49 -24.38 12.37
N ASN A 33 15.39 -25.03 13.10
CA ASN A 33 15.33 -25.10 14.57
C ASN A 33 15.62 -23.75 15.26
N LYS A 34 16.19 -22.77 14.55
CA LYS A 34 16.39 -21.39 15.04
C LYS A 34 15.15 -20.53 14.88
N ILE A 35 14.11 -21.02 14.19
CA ILE A 35 12.90 -20.25 13.91
C ILE A 35 11.79 -20.71 14.85
N ASP A 36 11.30 -19.81 15.67
CA ASP A 36 10.13 -20.07 16.50
C ASP A 36 8.87 -20.17 15.63
N ALA A 37 8.03 -21.16 15.90
CA ALA A 37 6.75 -21.31 15.23
C ALA A 37 5.80 -20.18 15.65
N TYR A 38 5.43 -19.31 14.72
CA TYR A 38 4.46 -18.25 14.97
C TYR A 38 3.39 -18.21 13.86
N LYS A 39 2.23 -17.65 14.21
CA LYS A 39 1.14 -17.48 13.25
C LYS A 39 1.39 -16.24 12.38
N LEU A 40 1.56 -16.45 11.08
CA LEU A 40 1.67 -15.36 10.09
C LEU A 40 0.35 -14.63 9.87
N LYS A 41 -0.78 -15.38 9.94
CA LYS A 41 -2.11 -14.81 9.77
C LYS A 41 -2.56 -14.16 11.08
N ARG A 42 -2.72 -12.86 11.07
CA ARG A 42 -3.35 -12.07 12.14
C ARG A 42 -4.71 -11.57 11.67
N GLU A 43 -5.59 -11.31 12.61
CA GLU A 43 -6.80 -10.54 12.32
C GLU A 43 -6.40 -9.10 11.98
N VAL A 44 -7.19 -8.47 11.12
CA VAL A 44 -6.94 -7.09 10.73
C VAL A 44 -7.47 -6.18 11.82
N ASP A 45 -6.57 -5.50 12.52
CA ASP A 45 -6.92 -4.47 13.49
C ASP A 45 -7.09 -3.14 12.75
N LEU A 46 -8.33 -2.66 12.65
CA LEU A 46 -8.63 -1.34 12.14
C LEU A 46 -8.84 -0.38 13.31
N PRO A 47 -8.34 0.87 13.22
CA PRO A 47 -8.63 1.87 14.23
C PRO A 47 -10.12 2.18 14.26
N SER A 48 -10.65 2.49 15.46
CA SER A 48 -12.05 2.84 15.62
C SER A 48 -12.34 4.23 15.06
N PHE A 49 -13.40 4.35 14.26
CA PHE A 49 -13.93 5.64 13.80
C PHE A 49 -15.11 6.06 14.65
N ASN A 50 -15.08 7.27 15.19
CA ASN A 50 -16.17 7.82 15.99
C ASN A 50 -17.32 8.27 15.09
N VAL A 51 -18.39 7.48 15.07
CA VAL A 51 -19.59 7.78 14.29
C VAL A 51 -20.43 8.86 14.99
N PRO A 52 -20.81 9.95 14.29
CA PRO A 52 -21.64 11.00 14.88
C PRO A 52 -23.10 10.55 15.07
N GLN A 53 -23.79 11.19 16.02
CA GLN A 53 -25.25 11.07 16.13
C GLN A 53 -25.92 11.72 14.89
N PRO A 54 -27.05 11.21 14.37
CA PRO A 54 -27.88 10.12 14.90
C PRO A 54 -27.55 8.71 14.36
N PHE A 55 -26.39 8.51 13.76
CA PHE A 55 -26.03 7.26 13.07
C PHE A 55 -25.55 6.15 14.01
N THR A 56 -25.35 6.46 15.29
CA THR A 56 -24.96 5.49 16.32
C THR A 56 -26.17 4.74 16.86
N ASP A 57 -26.10 3.41 16.88
CA ASP A 57 -27.07 2.57 17.56
C ASP A 57 -26.69 2.41 19.05
N SER A 58 -27.67 2.32 19.95
CA SER A 58 -27.48 2.23 21.40
C SER A 58 -26.69 0.99 21.88
N GLY A 59 -26.53 0.00 21.03
CA GLY A 59 -25.76 -1.23 21.30
C GLY A 59 -24.43 -1.34 20.54
N ASP A 60 -24.16 -0.44 19.58
CA ASP A 60 -23.01 -0.51 18.68
C ASP A 60 -22.56 0.89 18.27
N LEU A 61 -22.06 1.66 19.24
CA LEU A 61 -21.77 3.10 19.07
C LEU A 61 -20.79 3.40 17.91
N ASN A 62 -19.77 2.58 17.74
CA ASN A 62 -18.74 2.75 16.71
C ASN A 62 -18.47 1.46 15.91
N GLY A 63 -19.38 0.51 15.98
CA GLY A 63 -19.23 -0.77 15.32
C GLY A 63 -19.63 -0.74 13.85
N LEU A 64 -19.60 -1.91 13.24
CA LEU A 64 -19.77 -2.09 11.80
C LEU A 64 -21.09 -1.52 11.26
N GLU A 65 -22.21 -1.70 12.00
CA GLU A 65 -23.53 -1.23 11.57
C GLU A 65 -23.62 0.29 11.58
N SER A 66 -23.17 0.93 12.65
CA SER A 66 -23.13 2.39 12.77
C SER A 66 -22.24 3.02 11.71
N GLN A 67 -21.04 2.48 11.51
CA GLN A 67 -20.12 2.93 10.48
C GLN A 67 -20.71 2.78 9.07
N ASN A 68 -21.36 1.65 8.78
CA ASN A 68 -21.99 1.42 7.48
C ASN A 68 -23.16 2.36 7.21
N LYS A 69 -24.00 2.64 8.22
CA LYS A 69 -25.10 3.62 8.10
C LYS A 69 -24.56 5.01 7.81
N PHE A 70 -23.51 5.42 8.49
CA PHE A 70 -22.88 6.72 8.28
C PHE A 70 -22.20 6.82 6.90
N LEU A 71 -21.43 5.79 6.50
CA LEU A 71 -20.82 5.73 5.19
C LEU A 71 -21.85 5.81 4.06
N ARG A 72 -22.98 5.07 4.21
CA ARG A 72 -24.10 5.12 3.27
C ARG A 72 -24.66 6.54 3.16
N HIS A 73 -24.91 7.19 4.29
CA HIS A 73 -25.39 8.58 4.31
C HIS A 73 -24.44 9.52 3.55
N LEU A 74 -23.15 9.49 3.90
CA LEU A 74 -22.15 10.32 3.23
C LEU A 74 -22.06 10.04 1.73
N CYS A 75 -22.17 8.77 1.33
CA CYS A 75 -22.12 8.39 -0.07
C CYS A 75 -23.28 8.99 -0.86
N PHE A 76 -24.51 8.88 -0.37
CA PHE A 76 -25.68 9.45 -1.08
C PHE A 76 -25.69 10.97 -1.05
N GLU A 77 -25.26 11.62 0.03
CA GLU A 77 -25.08 13.07 0.06
C GLU A 77 -23.99 13.54 -0.92
N GLY A 78 -22.91 12.78 -1.04
CA GLY A 78 -21.87 13.04 -2.02
C GLY A 78 -22.32 12.77 -3.46
N ALA A 79 -23.09 11.71 -3.69
CA ALA A 79 -23.65 11.40 -5.01
C ALA A 79 -24.54 12.55 -5.54
N LYS A 80 -25.39 13.13 -4.68
CA LYS A 80 -26.20 14.31 -5.05
C LYS A 80 -25.37 15.53 -5.47
N LYS A 81 -24.12 15.64 -4.99
CA LYS A 81 -23.22 16.75 -5.33
C LYS A 81 -22.41 16.48 -6.58
N ARG A 82 -22.12 15.22 -6.89
CA ARG A 82 -21.23 14.80 -7.96
C ARG A 82 -21.95 14.41 -9.24
N TYR A 83 -23.17 13.90 -9.15
CA TYR A 83 -24.02 13.55 -10.28
C TYR A 83 -25.14 14.54 -10.45
N VAL A 84 -25.43 14.93 -11.69
CA VAL A 84 -26.57 15.81 -12.03
C VAL A 84 -27.88 15.09 -11.71
N GLU A 85 -27.91 13.78 -12.00
CA GLU A 85 -29.03 12.89 -11.71
C GLU A 85 -28.47 11.52 -11.26
N ILE A 86 -29.01 10.98 -10.18
CA ILE A 86 -28.66 9.63 -9.72
C ILE A 86 -29.57 8.65 -10.47
N THR A 87 -29.05 8.10 -11.57
CA THR A 87 -29.77 7.09 -12.34
C THR A 87 -29.88 5.78 -11.55
N GLN A 88 -30.75 4.88 -12.00
CA GLN A 88 -30.90 3.56 -11.38
C GLN A 88 -29.58 2.78 -11.39
N ASP A 89 -28.81 2.83 -12.47
CA ASP A 89 -27.53 2.14 -12.58
C ASP A 89 -26.51 2.66 -11.55
N ILE A 90 -26.46 3.98 -11.32
CA ILE A 90 -25.59 4.58 -10.31
C ILE A 90 -26.02 4.12 -8.92
N GLU A 91 -27.33 4.14 -8.62
CA GLU A 91 -27.84 3.71 -7.33
C GLU A 91 -27.56 2.21 -7.08
N GLU A 92 -27.77 1.36 -8.06
CA GLU A 92 -27.47 -0.07 -7.97
C GLU A 92 -25.98 -0.31 -7.72
N ARG A 93 -25.10 0.41 -8.44
CA ARG A 93 -23.66 0.33 -8.25
C ARG A 93 -23.22 0.79 -6.84
N ILE A 94 -23.75 1.90 -6.33
CA ILE A 94 -23.48 2.38 -4.96
C ILE A 94 -23.93 1.32 -3.93
N ASN A 95 -25.14 0.79 -4.08
CA ASN A 95 -25.67 -0.22 -3.17
C ASN A 95 -24.85 -1.53 -3.20
N PHE A 96 -24.41 -1.95 -4.37
CA PHE A 96 -23.53 -3.10 -4.54
C PHE A 96 -22.20 -2.90 -3.81
N GLU A 97 -21.52 -1.79 -4.05
CA GLU A 97 -20.23 -1.49 -3.42
C GLU A 97 -20.34 -1.38 -1.90
N LEU A 98 -21.36 -0.66 -1.38
CA LEU A 98 -21.60 -0.55 0.06
C LEU A 98 -21.85 -1.92 0.72
N LYS A 99 -22.55 -2.82 0.02
CA LYS A 99 -22.77 -4.19 0.50
C LYS A 99 -21.45 -4.98 0.58
N VAL A 100 -20.59 -4.86 -0.41
CA VAL A 100 -19.28 -5.52 -0.43
C VAL A 100 -18.38 -4.94 0.66
N ILE A 101 -18.29 -3.61 0.77
CA ILE A 101 -17.49 -2.91 1.79
C ILE A 101 -17.92 -3.34 3.19
N LYS A 102 -19.25 -3.41 3.46
CA LYS A 102 -19.79 -3.88 4.73
C LYS A 102 -19.42 -5.33 5.00
N LYS A 103 -19.62 -6.24 4.01
CA LYS A 103 -19.32 -7.67 4.15
C LYS A 103 -17.84 -7.91 4.44
N SER A 104 -16.96 -7.08 3.90
CA SER A 104 -15.51 -7.15 4.11
C SER A 104 -15.05 -6.51 5.43
N GLY A 105 -15.92 -5.80 6.15
CA GLY A 105 -15.60 -5.16 7.43
C GLY A 105 -14.88 -3.82 7.31
N TYR A 106 -14.91 -3.16 6.16
CA TYR A 106 -14.11 -1.95 5.87
C TYR A 106 -14.86 -0.59 5.86
N PRO A 107 -16.12 -0.42 6.32
CA PRO A 107 -16.71 0.92 6.37
C PRO A 107 -15.88 1.91 7.15
N GLY A 108 -15.32 1.51 8.31
CA GLY A 108 -14.46 2.36 9.13
C GLY A 108 -13.20 2.81 8.41
N TYR A 109 -12.59 1.95 7.61
CA TYR A 109 -11.42 2.30 6.80
C TYR A 109 -11.73 3.42 5.80
N PHE A 110 -12.85 3.33 5.08
CA PHE A 110 -13.29 4.39 4.17
C PHE A 110 -13.54 5.72 4.91
N LEU A 111 -14.18 5.66 6.08
CA LEU A 111 -14.46 6.85 6.89
C LEU A 111 -13.18 7.52 7.39
N ILE A 112 -12.18 6.74 7.84
CA ILE A 112 -10.88 7.25 8.27
C ILE A 112 -10.14 7.91 7.10
N VAL A 113 -10.12 7.27 5.94
CA VAL A 113 -9.47 7.81 4.74
C VAL A 113 -10.13 9.11 4.31
N GLN A 114 -11.46 9.15 4.26
CA GLN A 114 -12.21 10.36 3.95
C GLN A 114 -11.92 11.49 4.94
N ASP A 115 -11.80 11.17 6.22
CA ASP A 115 -11.60 12.14 7.30
C ASP A 115 -10.28 12.91 7.14
N PHE A 116 -9.18 12.22 6.89
CA PHE A 116 -7.91 12.93 6.72
C PHE A 116 -7.77 13.63 5.35
N ILE A 117 -8.45 13.16 4.30
CA ILE A 117 -8.54 13.88 3.03
C ILE A 117 -9.33 15.18 3.21
N ASN A 118 -10.46 15.12 3.92
CA ASN A 118 -11.23 16.32 4.23
C ASN A 118 -10.42 17.29 5.08
N LYS A 119 -9.67 16.80 6.05
CA LYS A 119 -8.78 17.64 6.86
C LYS A 119 -7.69 18.29 6.02
N ALA A 120 -7.10 17.58 5.08
CA ALA A 120 -6.12 18.12 4.17
C ALA A 120 -6.69 19.31 3.39
N ARG A 121 -7.87 19.13 2.80
CA ARG A 121 -8.56 20.20 2.06
C ARG A 121 -8.92 21.38 2.95
N GLU A 122 -9.38 21.14 4.20
CA GLU A 122 -9.72 22.17 5.19
C GLU A 122 -8.53 23.07 5.52
N ILE A 123 -7.33 22.49 5.67
CA ILE A 123 -6.11 23.26 6.00
C ILE A 123 -5.31 23.70 4.77
N GLY A 124 -5.89 23.58 3.57
CA GLY A 124 -5.30 24.06 2.32
C GLY A 124 -4.16 23.19 1.76
N VAL A 125 -4.06 21.92 2.19
CA VAL A 125 -3.13 20.94 1.62
C VAL A 125 -3.75 20.35 0.36
N SER A 126 -3.02 20.40 -0.75
CA SER A 126 -3.48 19.83 -2.01
C SER A 126 -3.51 18.32 -1.96
N VAL A 127 -4.62 17.76 -2.46
CA VAL A 127 -4.85 16.30 -2.53
C VAL A 127 -4.98 15.90 -3.98
N GLY A 128 -4.26 14.86 -4.38
CA GLY A 128 -4.34 14.30 -5.73
C GLY A 128 -5.73 13.71 -6.04
N PRO A 129 -6.09 13.56 -7.32
CA PRO A 129 -7.41 13.10 -7.76
C PRO A 129 -7.69 11.63 -7.44
N GLY A 130 -6.72 10.95 -6.86
CA GLY A 130 -6.74 9.51 -6.64
C GLY A 130 -5.97 8.75 -7.71
N ARG A 131 -5.42 7.61 -7.32
CA ARG A 131 -4.66 6.70 -8.18
C ARG A 131 -4.87 5.23 -7.77
N GLY A 132 -4.28 4.31 -8.55
CA GLY A 132 -4.37 2.89 -8.26
C GLY A 132 -5.79 2.34 -8.43
N SER A 133 -6.11 1.30 -7.68
CA SER A 133 -7.38 0.59 -7.80
C SER A 133 -8.57 1.31 -7.18
N ALA A 134 -8.34 2.21 -6.21
CA ALA A 134 -9.38 2.95 -5.52
C ALA A 134 -10.23 3.84 -6.45
N ALA A 135 -9.66 4.27 -7.59
CA ALA A 135 -10.39 4.99 -8.63
C ALA A 135 -11.56 4.19 -9.24
N GLY A 136 -11.60 2.85 -9.07
CA GLY A 136 -12.70 1.99 -9.50
C GLY A 136 -13.92 1.99 -8.58
N SER A 137 -13.89 2.71 -7.44
CA SER A 137 -14.99 2.75 -6.46
C SER A 137 -15.85 3.99 -6.59
N VAL A 138 -17.15 3.81 -6.87
CA VAL A 138 -18.12 4.92 -6.86
C VAL A 138 -18.36 5.44 -5.44
N VAL A 139 -18.26 4.59 -4.42
CA VAL A 139 -18.34 5.02 -3.02
C VAL A 139 -17.18 5.95 -2.70
N ALA A 140 -15.94 5.59 -3.06
CA ALA A 140 -14.76 6.45 -2.87
C ALA A 140 -14.90 7.80 -3.61
N TYR A 141 -15.45 7.78 -4.82
CA TYR A 141 -15.75 8.99 -5.59
C TYR A 141 -16.80 9.86 -4.88
N CYS A 142 -17.93 9.30 -4.49
CA CYS A 142 -19.00 10.04 -3.85
C CYS A 142 -18.58 10.69 -2.53
N ILE A 143 -17.80 9.99 -1.69
CA ILE A 143 -17.34 10.56 -0.41
C ILE A 143 -16.08 11.43 -0.52
N GLY A 144 -15.59 11.65 -1.74
CA GLY A 144 -14.49 12.59 -2.00
C GLY A 144 -13.08 12.04 -1.74
N ILE A 145 -12.93 10.72 -1.68
CA ILE A 145 -11.59 10.08 -1.63
C ILE A 145 -10.91 10.20 -2.99
N THR A 146 -11.67 10.00 -4.08
CA THR A 146 -11.17 10.18 -5.45
C THR A 146 -11.98 11.23 -6.18
N ASP A 147 -11.38 11.81 -7.22
CA ASP A 147 -12.04 12.78 -8.11
C ASP A 147 -12.22 12.22 -9.54
N ILE A 148 -12.04 10.90 -9.69
CA ILE A 148 -12.24 10.16 -10.95
C ILE A 148 -13.56 9.42 -10.86
N ASP A 149 -14.48 9.70 -11.78
CA ASP A 149 -15.78 9.01 -11.85
C ASP A 149 -15.61 7.62 -12.48
N PRO A 150 -15.77 6.53 -11.70
CA PRO A 150 -15.58 5.17 -12.22
C PRO A 150 -16.66 4.77 -13.21
N ILE A 151 -17.84 5.38 -13.18
CA ILE A 151 -18.93 5.11 -14.14
C ILE A 151 -18.57 5.71 -15.49
N GLN A 152 -18.13 6.96 -15.51
CA GLN A 152 -17.76 7.65 -16.74
C GLN A 152 -16.60 6.96 -17.48
N TYR A 153 -15.66 6.35 -16.75
CA TYR A 153 -14.48 5.70 -17.30
C TYR A 153 -14.57 4.17 -17.34
N ASP A 154 -15.74 3.60 -17.07
CA ASP A 154 -16.00 2.13 -17.05
C ASP A 154 -14.97 1.35 -16.21
N LEU A 155 -14.70 1.85 -14.98
CA LEU A 155 -13.72 1.25 -14.08
C LEU A 155 -14.38 0.17 -13.21
N LEU A 156 -13.69 -0.96 -13.07
CA LEU A 156 -14.18 -2.12 -12.35
C LEU A 156 -13.85 -2.00 -10.85
N PHE A 157 -14.89 -2.10 -10.00
CA PHE A 157 -14.75 -2.12 -8.54
C PHE A 157 -14.02 -3.36 -8.03
N GLU A 158 -14.19 -4.48 -8.70
CA GLU A 158 -13.59 -5.77 -8.32
C GLU A 158 -12.06 -5.77 -8.39
N ARG A 159 -11.46 -4.81 -9.10
CA ARG A 159 -10.02 -4.59 -9.09
C ARG A 159 -9.54 -3.94 -7.80
N PHE A 160 -10.40 -3.21 -7.13
CA PHE A 160 -10.14 -2.55 -5.85
C PHE A 160 -10.52 -3.45 -4.67
N LEU A 161 -11.76 -3.94 -4.65
CA LEU A 161 -12.27 -4.81 -3.58
C LEU A 161 -13.00 -6.00 -4.21
N ASN A 162 -12.36 -7.17 -4.17
CA ASN A 162 -12.96 -8.39 -4.69
C ASN A 162 -13.68 -9.12 -3.56
N PRO A 163 -15.01 -9.38 -3.66
CA PRO A 163 -15.79 -10.08 -2.64
C PRO A 163 -15.32 -11.51 -2.37
N ASP A 164 -14.63 -12.13 -3.33
CA ASP A 164 -14.11 -13.50 -3.23
C ASP A 164 -12.67 -13.56 -2.68
N ARG A 165 -12.00 -12.42 -2.59
CA ARG A 165 -10.64 -12.30 -2.07
C ARG A 165 -10.60 -11.35 -0.89
N ILE A 166 -10.52 -11.90 0.32
CA ILE A 166 -10.36 -11.10 1.54
C ILE A 166 -8.92 -10.56 1.58
N SER A 167 -8.72 -9.37 1.08
CA SER A 167 -7.49 -8.60 1.25
C SER A 167 -7.84 -7.21 1.71
N LEU A 168 -7.00 -6.61 2.56
CA LEU A 168 -7.17 -5.21 2.96
C LEU A 168 -7.10 -4.33 1.71
N PRO A 169 -8.08 -3.45 1.47
CA PRO A 169 -8.00 -2.51 0.37
C PRO A 169 -6.86 -1.51 0.61
N ASP A 170 -6.14 -1.18 -0.45
CA ASP A 170 -5.08 -0.19 -0.42
C ASP A 170 -5.56 1.07 -1.14
N ILE A 171 -5.64 2.18 -0.41
CA ILE A 171 -6.02 3.49 -0.96
C ILE A 171 -4.78 4.37 -0.96
N ASP A 172 -4.22 4.57 -2.13
CA ASP A 172 -3.10 5.48 -2.37
C ASP A 172 -3.58 6.93 -2.44
N ILE A 173 -2.97 7.79 -1.62
CA ILE A 173 -3.31 9.22 -1.57
C ILE A 173 -2.05 10.03 -1.73
N ASP A 174 -2.09 10.97 -2.67
CA ASP A 174 -1.02 11.92 -2.90
C ASP A 174 -1.36 13.26 -2.25
N PHE A 175 -0.45 13.77 -1.42
CA PHE A 175 -0.48 15.11 -0.84
C PHE A 175 0.69 15.91 -1.39
N ASP A 176 0.56 17.25 -1.39
CA ASP A 176 1.71 18.10 -1.66
C ASP A 176 2.81 17.85 -0.61
N ASP A 177 4.05 18.07 -1.01
CA ASP A 177 5.24 17.78 -0.19
C ASP A 177 5.36 18.69 1.04
N GLU A 178 4.88 19.93 0.96
CA GLU A 178 4.90 20.87 2.08
C GLU A 178 3.82 20.55 3.12
N GLY A 179 2.65 20.08 2.67
CA GLY A 179 1.49 19.80 3.52
C GLY A 179 1.47 18.40 4.12
N ARG A 180 2.14 17.44 3.48
CA ARG A 180 2.08 16.01 3.86
C ARG A 180 2.38 15.77 5.35
N ASN A 181 3.42 16.40 5.89
CA ASN A 181 3.78 16.23 7.29
C ASN A 181 2.72 16.77 8.25
N LYS A 182 2.06 17.88 7.91
CA LYS A 182 0.95 18.44 8.70
C LYS A 182 -0.21 17.45 8.82
N ILE A 183 -0.48 16.70 7.75
CA ILE A 183 -1.54 15.68 7.76
C ILE A 183 -1.12 14.48 8.60
N ILE A 184 0.12 14.01 8.49
CA ILE A 184 0.65 12.92 9.33
C ILE A 184 0.53 13.29 10.82
N ASP A 185 0.98 14.48 11.20
CA ASP A 185 0.92 14.95 12.59
C ASP A 185 -0.53 15.03 13.09
N TRP A 186 -1.45 15.51 12.23
CA TRP A 186 -2.86 15.56 12.59
C TRP A 186 -3.47 14.15 12.75
N VAL A 187 -3.16 13.21 11.85
CA VAL A 187 -3.62 11.81 11.94
C VAL A 187 -3.12 11.16 13.23
N VAL A 188 -1.83 11.35 13.57
CA VAL A 188 -1.23 10.87 14.82
C VAL A 188 -1.96 11.46 16.02
N SER A 189 -2.22 12.77 16.00
CA SER A 189 -2.93 13.45 17.10
C SER A 189 -4.37 12.96 17.27
N LYS A 190 -5.09 12.70 16.15
CA LYS A 190 -6.49 12.31 16.17
C LYS A 190 -6.71 10.84 16.51
N TYR A 191 -5.93 9.96 15.89
CA TYR A 191 -6.11 8.50 15.99
C TYR A 191 -5.21 7.84 17.02
N GLY A 192 -4.23 8.58 17.58
CA GLY A 192 -3.31 8.12 18.59
C GLY A 192 -1.98 7.62 18.02
N HIS A 193 -0.91 7.90 18.75
CA HIS A 193 0.46 7.58 18.37
C HIS A 193 0.69 6.06 18.19
N GLU A 194 -0.02 5.25 18.96
CA GLU A 194 0.07 3.78 18.89
C GLU A 194 -0.65 3.17 17.68
N ASN A 195 -1.52 3.95 17.01
CA ASN A 195 -2.34 3.50 15.87
C ASN A 195 -1.82 3.99 14.52
N VAL A 196 -0.76 4.80 14.52
CA VAL A 196 -0.22 5.40 13.30
C VAL A 196 1.27 5.12 13.21
N ALA A 197 1.71 4.53 12.11
CA ALA A 197 3.11 4.25 11.87
C ALA A 197 3.49 4.54 10.43
N GLN A 198 4.73 4.94 10.21
CA GLN A 198 5.32 5.00 8.90
C GLN A 198 6.07 3.70 8.61
N ILE A 199 5.90 3.17 7.39
CA ILE A 199 6.66 2.01 6.95
C ILE A 199 8.09 2.47 6.64
N VAL A 200 9.08 1.84 7.29
CA VAL A 200 10.49 2.09 6.99
C VAL A 200 10.82 1.48 5.64
N THR A 201 11.22 2.33 4.70
CA THR A 201 11.72 1.91 3.39
C THR A 201 13.20 2.23 3.28
N TYR A 202 13.99 1.21 2.96
CA TYR A 202 15.42 1.38 2.71
C TYR A 202 15.64 1.69 1.23
N GLY A 203 16.12 2.90 0.94
CA GLY A 203 16.64 3.24 -0.39
C GLY A 203 18.03 2.67 -0.57
N LYS A 204 18.28 1.97 -1.68
CA LYS A 204 19.62 1.56 -2.10
C LYS A 204 20.04 2.39 -3.30
N MET A 205 21.19 3.00 -3.21
CA MET A 205 21.80 3.66 -4.37
C MET A 205 22.53 2.60 -5.19
N ALA A 206 22.03 2.28 -6.37
CA ALA A 206 22.73 1.44 -7.32
C ALA A 206 23.96 2.17 -7.89
N ALA A 207 24.95 1.43 -8.40
CA ALA A 207 26.21 2.00 -8.84
C ALA A 207 26.07 3.18 -9.83
N LYS A 208 25.20 3.07 -10.84
CA LYS A 208 24.95 4.14 -11.82
C LYS A 208 24.31 5.38 -11.17
N SER A 209 23.39 5.19 -10.23
CA SER A 209 22.75 6.30 -9.48
C SER A 209 23.77 6.97 -8.56
N SER A 210 24.59 6.18 -7.83
CA SER A 210 25.62 6.70 -6.95
C SER A 210 26.62 7.59 -7.70
N ILE A 211 27.06 7.17 -8.89
CA ILE A 211 27.96 7.95 -9.74
C ILE A 211 27.33 9.30 -10.10
N ARG A 212 26.05 9.30 -10.56
CA ARG A 212 25.35 10.52 -10.96
C ARG A 212 25.10 11.47 -9.79
N ASP A 213 24.71 10.93 -8.64
CA ASP A 213 24.41 11.74 -7.47
C ASP A 213 25.68 12.32 -6.85
N THR A 214 26.76 11.53 -6.78
CA THR A 214 28.08 12.04 -6.35
C THR A 214 28.60 13.11 -7.32
N ALA A 215 28.47 12.89 -8.64
CA ALA A 215 28.86 13.85 -9.64
C ALA A 215 28.08 15.18 -9.51
N ARG A 216 26.80 15.11 -9.19
CA ARG A 216 25.97 16.30 -8.94
C ARG A 216 26.46 17.09 -7.74
N VAL A 217 26.79 16.42 -6.63
CA VAL A 217 27.33 17.07 -5.42
C VAL A 217 28.71 17.70 -5.68
N LEU A 218 29.53 17.05 -6.50
CA LEU A 218 30.86 17.55 -6.88
C LEU A 218 30.82 18.56 -8.03
N ASN A 219 29.65 18.96 -8.54
CA ASN A 219 29.47 19.85 -9.67
C ASN A 219 30.16 19.39 -10.95
N LEU A 220 30.25 18.09 -11.18
CA LEU A 220 30.76 17.55 -12.45
C LEU A 220 29.72 17.72 -13.56
N PRO A 221 30.13 17.97 -14.80
CA PRO A 221 29.23 18.07 -15.94
C PRO A 221 28.38 16.79 -16.13
N LEU A 222 27.09 16.93 -16.40
CA LEU A 222 26.17 15.82 -16.57
C LEU A 222 26.61 14.82 -17.65
N ASN A 223 27.21 15.30 -18.75
CA ASN A 223 27.69 14.47 -19.84
C ASN A 223 28.87 13.58 -19.40
N GLU A 224 29.74 14.06 -18.51
CA GLU A 224 30.83 13.25 -17.94
C GLU A 224 30.27 12.23 -16.95
N ALA A 225 29.39 12.63 -16.06
CA ALA A 225 28.74 11.72 -15.12
C ALA A 225 28.00 10.59 -15.85
N ASP A 226 27.28 10.91 -16.93
CA ASP A 226 26.60 9.92 -17.77
C ASP A 226 27.57 9.00 -18.51
N ARG A 227 28.67 9.54 -19.02
CA ARG A 227 29.73 8.75 -19.68
C ARG A 227 30.31 7.72 -18.70
N ILE A 228 30.62 8.12 -17.48
CA ILE A 228 31.17 7.24 -16.45
C ILE A 228 30.14 6.20 -16.03
N ALA A 229 28.89 6.62 -15.78
CA ALA A 229 27.82 5.72 -15.38
C ALA A 229 27.52 4.64 -16.44
N LYS A 230 27.65 4.95 -17.73
CA LYS A 230 27.47 3.99 -18.84
C LYS A 230 28.55 2.91 -18.90
N LEU A 231 29.70 3.13 -18.29
CA LEU A 231 30.76 2.10 -18.20
C LEU A 231 30.45 1.00 -17.20
N VAL A 232 29.45 1.23 -16.31
CA VAL A 232 29.01 0.21 -15.35
C VAL A 232 28.04 -0.75 -16.08
N PRO A 233 28.32 -2.06 -16.07
CA PRO A 233 27.41 -3.08 -16.66
C PRO A 233 26.01 -3.04 -16.05
N ASP A 234 24.99 -3.39 -16.83
CA ASP A 234 23.59 -3.38 -16.36
C ASP A 234 23.28 -4.51 -15.36
N LEU A 235 24.05 -5.59 -15.41
CA LEU A 235 23.90 -6.76 -14.54
C LEU A 235 25.18 -6.96 -13.74
N THR A 236 25.34 -6.25 -12.65
CA THR A 236 26.33 -6.59 -11.63
C THR A 236 25.69 -7.51 -10.60
N SER A 237 26.18 -8.73 -10.49
CA SER A 237 25.77 -9.70 -9.46
C SER A 237 25.98 -9.10 -8.06
N VAL A 238 25.10 -9.42 -7.12
CA VAL A 238 25.20 -8.98 -5.70
C VAL A 238 26.52 -9.42 -5.06
N SER A 239 27.11 -10.53 -5.49
CA SER A 239 28.42 -11.01 -5.07
C SER A 239 29.57 -10.07 -5.46
N TYR A 240 29.41 -9.29 -6.54
CA TYR A 240 30.44 -8.34 -6.96
C TYR A 240 30.54 -7.12 -6.06
N THR A 241 29.44 -6.69 -5.45
CA THR A 241 29.42 -5.53 -4.53
C THR A 241 30.10 -5.81 -3.19
N HIS A 242 30.28 -7.07 -2.82
CA HIS A 242 30.97 -7.49 -1.59
C HIS A 242 32.49 -7.63 -1.77
N LEU A 243 32.97 -7.77 -3.01
CA LEU A 243 34.40 -7.97 -3.32
C LEU A 243 35.19 -6.66 -3.55
N THR A 244 34.48 -5.52 -3.58
CA THR A 244 35.14 -4.23 -3.98
C THR A 244 35.46 -3.29 -2.82
N LEU A 245 35.20 -3.68 -1.59
CA LEU A 245 35.71 -2.95 -0.43
C LEU A 245 36.89 -3.74 0.17
N PRO A 246 38.11 -3.33 -0.05
CA PRO A 246 39.23 -3.87 0.72
C PRO A 246 39.05 -3.41 2.17
N THR A 247 38.61 -4.32 3.03
CA THR A 247 38.55 -4.14 4.48
C THR A 247 39.91 -4.39 5.15
N THR A 248 41.02 -4.12 4.46
CA THR A 248 42.30 -4.07 5.11
C THR A 248 42.53 -2.66 5.62
N PRO A 249 42.56 -2.44 6.94
CA PRO A 249 43.08 -1.21 7.48
C PRO A 249 44.56 -1.13 7.09
N VAL A 250 44.93 -0.07 6.47
CA VAL A 250 46.32 0.31 6.29
C VAL A 250 46.86 0.77 7.64
#